data_2d178a8ddb85f913be53eca7974418b5
#
_entry.id   2d178a8ddb85f913be53eca7974418b5
#
_cell.length_a   1.000
_cell.length_b   1.000
_cell.length_c   1.000
_cell.angle_alpha   90.00
_cell.angle_beta   90.00
_cell.angle_gamma   90.00
#
_symmetry.space_group_name_H-M   'P 1'
#
loop_
_entity.id
_entity.type
_entity.pdbx_description
1 polymer ?
#
loop_
_entity_poly.entity_id
_entity_poly.type
_entity_poly.pdbx_seq_one_letter_code
_entity_poly.pdbx_strand_id
1 'polypeptide(L)'
;MELPTHLAGLKQNFKGEITTEEADIEHYSRDASIFQIAPQAITFPKDIADVQSLVKFVSEQKTDQPGISLTPRGGGTDMTGGSINDSIIIDMTKYLNVISNLTDGNVTTEPGVMFRDLEVKLLARNKIMPAYPVSKAWV
;
A
#
# COMPACT_ATOMS: atom_id res chain seq x y z
N MET A 1 17.19 5.05 9.90
CA MET A 1 18.14 3.96 9.55
C MET A 1 18.49 4.07 8.08
N GLU A 2 19.71 3.71 7.63
CA GLU A 2 20.04 3.74 6.20
C GLU A 2 19.35 2.59 5.45
N LEU A 3 18.95 2.87 4.21
CA LEU A 3 18.36 1.87 3.32
C LEU A 3 19.39 0.77 3.04
N PRO A 4 19.04 -0.53 3.16
CA PRO A 4 19.94 -1.63 2.83
C PRO A 4 20.59 -1.43 1.46
N THR A 5 21.86 -1.77 1.33
CA THR A 5 22.64 -1.51 0.11
C THR A 5 22.00 -2.08 -1.15
N HIS A 6 21.41 -3.26 -1.06
CA HIS A 6 20.71 -3.92 -2.16
C HIS A 6 19.38 -3.25 -2.56
N LEU A 7 18.84 -2.37 -1.70
CA LEU A 7 17.64 -1.57 -1.98
C LEU A 7 17.98 -0.13 -2.39
N ALA A 8 19.26 0.24 -2.45
CA ALA A 8 19.69 1.62 -2.79
C ALA A 8 19.15 2.09 -4.15
N GLY A 9 18.99 1.18 -5.10
CA GLY A 9 18.41 1.44 -6.42
C GLY A 9 16.95 1.87 -6.42
N LEU A 10 16.20 1.60 -5.33
CA LEU A 10 14.80 2.06 -5.20
C LEU A 10 14.64 3.58 -5.36
N LYS A 11 15.63 4.35 -4.94
CA LYS A 11 15.60 5.83 -5.05
C LYS A 11 15.70 6.34 -6.48
N GLN A 12 16.17 5.49 -7.41
CA GLN A 12 16.26 5.88 -8.80
C GLN A 12 14.86 5.85 -9.43
N ASN A 13 14.44 6.98 -10.00
CA ASN A 13 13.12 7.14 -10.65
C ASN A 13 11.91 6.96 -9.74
N PHE A 14 12.08 7.02 -8.41
CA PHE A 14 11.00 6.99 -7.45
C PHE A 14 10.86 8.37 -6.77
N LYS A 15 9.72 9.01 -6.96
CA LYS A 15 9.40 10.36 -6.42
C LYS A 15 8.73 10.28 -5.05
N GLY A 16 8.24 9.09 -4.69
CA GLY A 16 7.59 8.83 -3.42
C GLY A 16 8.56 8.89 -2.23
N GLU A 17 8.08 8.47 -1.10
CA GLU A 17 8.87 8.39 0.12
C GLU A 17 9.28 6.95 0.40
N ILE A 18 10.45 6.77 0.99
CA ILE A 18 10.96 5.50 1.48
C ILE A 18 11.38 5.68 2.93
N THR A 19 10.91 4.83 3.81
CA THR A 19 11.33 4.81 5.20
C THR A 19 11.89 3.47 5.62
N THR A 20 12.85 3.51 6.52
CA THR A 20 13.43 2.35 7.23
C THR A 20 13.52 2.66 8.73
N GLU A 21 12.77 3.67 9.19
CA GLU A 21 12.73 4.05 10.59
C GLU A 21 12.09 2.94 11.42
N GLU A 22 12.65 2.71 12.61
CA GLU A 22 12.27 1.59 13.48
C GLU A 22 10.77 1.60 13.83
N ALA A 23 10.22 2.79 14.10
CA ALA A 23 8.81 2.95 14.40
C ALA A 23 7.90 2.57 13.23
N ASP A 24 8.31 2.90 11.99
CA ASP A 24 7.58 2.52 10.79
C ASP A 24 7.70 1.01 10.54
N ILE A 25 8.91 0.46 10.64
CA ILE A 25 9.15 -0.98 10.50
C ILE A 25 8.29 -1.77 11.50
N GLU A 26 8.24 -1.36 12.77
CA GLU A 26 7.38 -2.02 13.79
C GLU A 26 5.90 -1.90 13.43
N HIS A 27 5.43 -0.71 13.02
CA HIS A 27 4.04 -0.51 12.62
C HIS A 27 3.65 -1.40 11.43
N TYR A 28 4.48 -1.45 10.38
CA TYR A 28 4.20 -2.24 9.18
C TYR A 28 4.56 -3.73 9.31
N SER A 29 5.18 -4.14 10.41
CA SER A 29 5.46 -5.56 10.69
C SER A 29 4.21 -6.36 11.08
N ARG A 30 3.10 -5.68 11.35
CA ARG A 30 1.84 -6.28 11.82
C ARG A 30 0.68 -5.90 10.94
N ASP A 31 -0.31 -6.76 10.87
CA ASP A 31 -1.65 -6.50 10.33
C ASP A 31 -2.70 -7.00 11.35
N ALA A 32 -3.91 -7.32 10.95
CA ALA A 32 -4.93 -7.87 11.83
C ALA A 32 -4.75 -9.39 12.09
N SER A 33 -3.72 -10.02 11.56
CA SER A 33 -3.39 -11.41 11.83
C SER A 33 -2.62 -11.57 13.15
N ILE A 34 -2.32 -12.82 13.50
CA ILE A 34 -1.44 -13.16 14.62
C ILE A 34 0.06 -13.11 14.27
N PHE A 35 0.38 -12.86 13.00
CA PHE A 35 1.75 -12.88 12.53
C PHE A 35 2.45 -11.54 12.72
N GLN A 36 3.77 -11.60 12.77
CA GLN A 36 4.64 -10.42 12.76
C GLN A 36 5.83 -10.70 11.85
N ILE A 37 6.00 -9.88 10.82
CA ILE A 37 7.10 -10.00 9.86
C ILE A 37 7.61 -8.59 9.58
N ALA A 38 8.83 -8.29 10.02
CA ALA A 38 9.43 -6.97 9.85
C ALA A 38 9.89 -6.77 8.39
N PRO A 39 9.40 -5.73 7.68
CA PRO A 39 9.88 -5.40 6.35
C PRO A 39 11.27 -4.76 6.41
N GLN A 40 11.96 -4.77 5.26
CA GLN A 40 13.24 -4.06 5.12
C GLN A 40 13.05 -2.58 4.78
N ALA A 41 11.96 -2.24 4.10
CA ALA A 41 11.61 -0.88 3.76
C ALA A 41 10.10 -0.74 3.52
N ILE A 42 9.58 0.44 3.79
CA ILE A 42 8.23 0.85 3.41
C ILE A 42 8.35 1.95 2.36
N THR A 43 7.54 1.86 1.32
CA THR A 43 7.49 2.83 0.22
C THR A 43 6.11 3.43 0.10
N PHE A 44 6.04 4.74 -0.16
CA PHE A 44 4.81 5.50 -0.33
C PHE A 44 4.80 6.11 -1.73
N PRO A 45 4.33 5.40 -2.75
CA PRO A 45 4.28 5.91 -4.12
C PRO A 45 3.32 7.10 -4.23
N LYS A 46 3.71 8.12 -5.00
CA LYS A 46 2.88 9.31 -5.26
C LYS A 46 1.99 9.16 -6.48
N ASP A 47 2.37 8.32 -7.41
CA ASP A 47 1.63 8.10 -8.65
C ASP A 47 1.86 6.68 -9.22
N ILE A 48 1.18 6.37 -10.32
CA ILE A 48 1.31 5.08 -11.00
C ILE A 48 2.75 4.84 -11.51
N ALA A 49 3.47 5.89 -11.92
CA ALA A 49 4.84 5.75 -12.40
C ALA A 49 5.78 5.30 -11.28
N ASP A 50 5.54 5.75 -10.04
CA ASP A 50 6.26 5.27 -8.87
C ASP A 50 6.02 3.77 -8.63
N VAL A 51 4.75 3.31 -8.70
CA VAL A 51 4.44 1.88 -8.56
C VAL A 51 5.11 1.05 -9.67
N GLN A 52 5.07 1.54 -10.91
CA GLN A 52 5.75 0.88 -12.03
C GLN A 52 7.26 0.79 -11.82
N SER A 53 7.90 1.83 -11.29
CA SER A 53 9.34 1.83 -11.02
C SER A 53 9.71 0.84 -9.92
N LEU A 54 8.89 0.69 -8.87
CA LEU A 54 9.09 -0.32 -7.82
C LEU A 54 8.98 -1.74 -8.39
N VAL A 55 7.93 -2.02 -9.17
CA VAL A 55 7.72 -3.33 -9.80
C VAL A 55 8.88 -3.67 -10.73
N LYS A 56 9.30 -2.71 -11.56
CA LYS A 56 10.45 -2.89 -12.47
C LYS A 56 11.72 -3.19 -11.68
N PHE A 57 12.02 -2.39 -10.66
CA PHE A 57 13.20 -2.59 -9.81
C PHE A 57 13.23 -4.00 -9.22
N VAL A 58 12.13 -4.46 -8.59
CA VAL A 58 12.08 -5.79 -7.99
C VAL A 58 12.20 -6.89 -9.06
N SER A 59 11.56 -6.73 -10.21
CA SER A 59 11.67 -7.67 -11.33
C SER A 59 13.11 -7.82 -11.83
N GLU A 60 13.85 -6.71 -11.95
CA GLU A 60 15.24 -6.71 -12.38
C GLU A 60 16.19 -7.32 -11.34
N GLN A 61 15.90 -7.13 -10.05
CA GLN A 61 16.70 -7.69 -8.95
C GLN A 61 16.40 -9.17 -8.66
N LYS A 62 15.29 -9.72 -9.16
CA LYS A 62 14.82 -11.06 -8.80
C LYS A 62 15.81 -12.18 -9.08
N THR A 63 16.67 -12.03 -10.10
CA THR A 63 17.70 -13.02 -10.47
C THR A 63 18.80 -13.10 -9.41
N ASP A 64 19.27 -11.95 -8.93
CA ASP A 64 20.37 -11.86 -7.97
C ASP A 64 19.88 -11.98 -6.52
N GLN A 65 18.64 -11.63 -6.30
CA GLN A 65 17.98 -11.63 -4.98
C GLN A 65 16.61 -12.33 -5.06
N PRO A 66 16.56 -13.67 -5.08
CA PRO A 66 15.30 -14.41 -5.23
C PRO A 66 14.24 -14.10 -4.16
N GLY A 67 14.68 -13.69 -2.95
CA GLY A 67 13.81 -13.32 -1.83
C GLY A 67 13.18 -11.93 -1.95
N ILE A 68 13.67 -11.04 -2.83
CA ILE A 68 13.11 -9.69 -2.95
C ILE A 68 11.66 -9.76 -3.44
N SER A 69 10.77 -9.00 -2.80
CA SER A 69 9.35 -8.98 -3.13
C SER A 69 8.70 -7.66 -2.76
N LEU A 70 7.52 -7.41 -3.32
CA LEU A 70 6.67 -6.26 -3.02
C LEU A 70 5.35 -6.75 -2.48
N THR A 71 4.88 -6.13 -1.40
CA THR A 71 3.53 -6.37 -0.87
C THR A 71 2.77 -5.06 -0.82
N PRO A 72 1.70 -4.90 -1.61
CA PRO A 72 0.81 -3.75 -1.50
C PRO A 72 0.01 -3.84 -0.21
N ARG A 73 -0.17 -2.69 0.46
CA ARG A 73 -0.91 -2.58 1.70
C ARG A 73 -1.89 -1.42 1.66
N GLY A 74 -3.12 -1.69 2.03
CA GLY A 74 -4.15 -0.71 2.35
C GLY A 74 -4.20 -0.48 3.86
N GLY A 75 -5.37 -0.64 4.48
CA GLY A 75 -5.58 -0.45 5.92
C GLY A 75 -4.90 -1.47 6.85
N GLY A 76 -4.25 -2.50 6.32
CA GLY A 76 -3.61 -3.53 7.15
C GLY A 76 -4.60 -4.42 7.92
N THR A 77 -5.79 -4.62 7.39
CA THR A 77 -6.88 -5.37 8.04
C THR A 77 -6.93 -6.84 7.66
N ASP A 78 -5.93 -7.34 6.95
CA ASP A 78 -5.83 -8.74 6.58
C ASP A 78 -5.62 -9.61 7.83
N MET A 79 -6.39 -10.69 7.94
CA MET A 79 -6.33 -11.62 9.08
C MET A 79 -5.44 -12.84 8.81
N THR A 80 -4.84 -12.92 7.61
CA THR A 80 -4.04 -14.07 7.16
C THR A 80 -2.55 -13.74 6.99
N GLY A 81 -2.15 -12.49 7.20
CA GLY A 81 -0.78 -12.03 7.01
C GLY A 81 -0.46 -11.59 5.58
N GLY A 82 -1.48 -11.41 4.72
CA GLY A 82 -1.29 -11.04 3.32
C GLY A 82 -0.75 -9.63 3.10
N SER A 83 -0.81 -8.76 4.13
CA SER A 83 -0.36 -7.38 4.06
C SER A 83 0.99 -7.11 4.75
N ILE A 84 1.68 -8.15 5.23
CA ILE A 84 3.02 -8.09 5.83
C ILE A 84 4.02 -8.87 4.99
N ASN A 85 5.31 -8.49 5.07
CA ASN A 85 6.36 -9.03 4.22
C ASN A 85 7.73 -8.76 4.86
N ASP A 86 8.71 -9.62 4.63
CA ASP A 86 10.10 -9.45 5.07
C ASP A 86 10.98 -8.66 4.09
N SER A 87 10.41 -8.13 2.99
CA SER A 87 11.12 -7.36 1.96
C SER A 87 10.58 -5.93 1.89
N ILE A 88 9.78 -5.58 0.88
CA ILE A 88 9.32 -4.22 0.67
C ILE A 88 7.80 -4.15 0.77
N ILE A 89 7.29 -3.27 1.63
CA ILE A 89 5.86 -2.93 1.66
C ILE A 89 5.60 -1.66 0.86
N ILE A 90 4.51 -1.66 0.10
CA ILE A 90 4.02 -0.48 -0.62
C ILE A 90 2.74 -0.01 0.07
N ASP A 91 2.81 1.08 0.79
CA ASP A 91 1.60 1.72 1.34
C ASP A 91 0.90 2.51 0.23
N MET A 92 -0.32 2.09 -0.09
CA MET A 92 -1.14 2.75 -1.11
C MET A 92 -1.97 3.90 -0.53
N THR A 93 -2.11 3.98 0.79
CA THR A 93 -3.10 4.87 1.43
C THR A 93 -2.65 6.33 1.50
N LYS A 94 -1.34 6.57 1.57
CA LYS A 94 -0.80 7.90 1.82
C LYS A 94 -1.06 8.89 0.68
N TYR A 95 -0.91 8.46 -0.56
CA TYR A 95 -0.97 9.33 -1.74
C TYR A 95 -1.95 8.86 -2.82
N LEU A 96 -2.18 7.55 -2.96
CA LEU A 96 -3.04 6.98 -3.99
C LEU A 96 -4.48 6.84 -3.47
N ASN A 97 -5.09 7.93 -3.07
CA ASN A 97 -6.39 7.97 -2.38
C ASN A 97 -7.43 8.89 -3.04
N VAL A 98 -7.33 9.11 -4.33
CA VAL A 98 -8.28 9.94 -5.08
C VAL A 98 -9.56 9.16 -5.41
N ILE A 99 -10.70 9.82 -5.19
CA ILE A 99 -12.03 9.35 -5.60
C ILE A 99 -12.48 10.25 -6.76
N SER A 100 -12.74 9.66 -7.91
CA SER A 100 -13.10 10.36 -9.15
C SER A 100 -14.30 9.72 -9.84
N ASN A 101 -14.82 10.38 -10.89
CA ASN A 101 -15.86 9.88 -11.77
C ASN A 101 -17.09 9.29 -11.03
N LEU A 102 -17.52 9.96 -9.96
CA LEU A 102 -18.73 9.54 -9.23
C LEU A 102 -19.98 9.90 -10.03
N THR A 103 -20.53 8.92 -10.69
CA THR A 103 -21.76 8.99 -11.50
C THR A 103 -22.92 8.24 -10.83
N ASP A 104 -24.05 8.09 -11.54
CA ASP A 104 -25.21 7.39 -10.98
C ASP A 104 -25.03 5.87 -10.80
N GLY A 105 -24.07 5.26 -11.42
CA GLY A 105 -23.86 3.81 -11.33
C GLY A 105 -22.42 3.40 -11.07
N ASN A 106 -21.46 4.33 -11.17
CA ASN A 106 -20.05 4.00 -11.09
C ASN A 106 -19.25 5.05 -10.30
N VAL A 107 -18.19 4.60 -9.68
CA VAL A 107 -17.16 5.42 -9.05
C VAL A 107 -15.78 4.85 -9.39
N THR A 108 -14.82 5.72 -9.68
CA THR A 108 -13.43 5.34 -9.84
C THR A 108 -12.67 5.73 -8.58
N THR A 109 -11.95 4.80 -7.98
CA THR A 109 -11.10 5.05 -6.82
C THR A 109 -9.69 4.58 -7.08
N GLU A 110 -8.72 5.28 -6.50
CA GLU A 110 -7.37 4.75 -6.36
C GLU A 110 -7.32 3.70 -5.24
N PRO A 111 -6.31 2.81 -5.24
CA PRO A 111 -6.27 1.64 -4.35
C PRO A 111 -6.10 1.98 -2.86
N GLY A 112 -5.68 3.18 -2.52
CA GLY A 112 -5.50 3.64 -1.14
C GLY A 112 -6.72 4.36 -0.56
N VAL A 113 -7.85 4.45 -1.30
CA VAL A 113 -9.08 5.05 -0.79
C VAL A 113 -9.65 4.20 0.33
N MET A 114 -9.84 4.80 1.49
CA MET A 114 -10.57 4.17 2.59
C MET A 114 -12.07 4.15 2.32
N PHE A 115 -12.73 3.02 2.59
CA PHE A 115 -14.17 2.89 2.37
C PHE A 115 -14.99 3.97 3.11
N ARG A 116 -14.60 4.33 4.33
CA ARG A 116 -15.25 5.39 5.11
C ARG A 116 -15.30 6.75 4.37
N ASP A 117 -14.23 7.08 3.62
CA ASP A 117 -14.15 8.34 2.87
C ASP A 117 -14.99 8.28 1.60
N LEU A 118 -15.06 7.12 0.97
CA LEU A 118 -15.97 6.85 -0.14
C LEU A 118 -17.43 6.90 0.33
N GLU A 119 -17.75 6.27 1.46
CA GLU A 119 -19.12 6.22 2.01
C GLU A 119 -19.68 7.64 2.24
N VAL A 120 -18.88 8.56 2.79
CA VAL A 120 -19.30 9.95 2.98
C VAL A 120 -19.68 10.61 1.65
N LYS A 121 -18.89 10.40 0.59
CA LYS A 121 -19.18 10.96 -0.75
C LYS A 121 -20.42 10.32 -1.40
N LEU A 122 -20.63 9.05 -1.17
CA LEU A 122 -21.82 8.33 -1.67
C LEU A 122 -23.09 8.82 -0.96
N LEU A 123 -23.08 8.90 0.36
CA LEU A 123 -24.22 9.34 1.18
C LEU A 123 -24.62 10.80 0.83
N ALA A 124 -23.67 11.68 0.57
CA ALA A 124 -23.95 13.04 0.12
C ALA A 124 -24.73 13.11 -1.22
N ARG A 125 -24.78 12.00 -1.96
CA ARG A 125 -25.52 11.84 -3.21
C ARG A 125 -26.72 10.87 -3.10
N ASN A 126 -27.13 10.53 -1.89
CA ASN A 126 -28.16 9.53 -1.61
C ASN A 126 -27.86 8.16 -2.26
N LYS A 127 -26.58 7.76 -2.28
CA LYS A 127 -26.09 6.50 -2.82
C LYS A 127 -25.43 5.67 -1.71
N ILE A 128 -25.44 4.37 -1.90
CA ILE A 128 -24.72 3.42 -1.03
C ILE A 128 -23.94 2.44 -1.92
N MET A 129 -22.85 1.92 -1.39
CA MET A 129 -22.19 0.75 -1.95
C MET A 129 -22.84 -0.49 -1.33
N PRO A 130 -23.47 -1.40 -2.12
CA PRO A 130 -24.27 -2.51 -1.57
C PRO A 130 -23.40 -3.61 -0.97
N ALA A 131 -22.10 -3.68 -1.29
CA ALA A 131 -21.17 -4.67 -0.78
C ALA A 131 -19.93 -3.99 -0.18
N TYR A 132 -19.60 -4.34 1.07
CA TYR A 132 -18.42 -3.85 1.78
C TYR A 132 -17.99 -4.88 2.84
N PRO A 133 -16.71 -4.91 3.23
CA PRO A 133 -16.24 -5.82 4.27
C PRO A 133 -16.70 -5.39 5.67
N VAL A 134 -16.69 -6.31 6.62
CA VAL A 134 -17.01 -6.02 8.03
C VAL A 134 -16.10 -4.94 8.61
N SER A 135 -14.85 -4.91 8.17
CA SER A 135 -13.83 -3.91 8.55
C SER A 135 -13.98 -2.55 7.86
N LYS A 136 -15.18 -2.21 7.33
CA LYS A 136 -15.41 -1.02 6.49
C LYS A 136 -14.89 0.31 7.04
N ALA A 137 -14.76 0.43 8.35
CA ALA A 137 -14.21 1.62 8.99
C ALA A 137 -12.68 1.74 8.88
N TRP A 138 -12.01 0.66 8.49
CA TRP A 138 -10.55 0.53 8.49
C TRP A 138 -9.95 0.17 7.12
N VAL A 139 -10.77 -0.01 6.13
CA VAL A 139 -10.39 -0.36 4.76
C VAL A 139 -10.87 0.69 3.77
#